data_ea7d396ca4ad2292e287f2a4deb60207
#
_entry.id   ea7d396ca4ad2292e287f2a4deb60207
#
_cell.length_a   1.000
_cell.length_b   1.000
_cell.length_c   1.000
_cell.angle_alpha   90.00
_cell.angle_beta   90.00
_cell.angle_gamma   90.00
#
_symmetry.space_group_name_H-M   'P 1'
#
loop_
_entity.id
_entity.type
_entity.pdbx_description
1 polymer ?
#
loop_
_entity_poly.entity_id
_entity_poly.type
_entity_poly.pdbx_seq_one_letter_code
_entity_poly.pdbx_strand_id
1 'polypeptide(L)'
;MKKNVSILLALIFTVLLATADVMAQSRISFKRGSSSATVSGVIGVNRGVAGPNYRSYVLRARAGQTISATLSSENGKVAFVENDQTSYSVTANRSRDYVIRIYNGGASSTKYTITVSIQ
;
A
#
# COMPACT_ATOMS: atom_id res chain seq x y z
N MET A 1 23.78 -11.50 -32.79
CA MET A 1 22.42 -11.70 -33.23
C MET A 1 21.59 -12.52 -32.27
N LYS A 2 22.05 -13.69 -31.88
CA LYS A 2 21.36 -14.52 -30.91
C LYS A 2 21.18 -13.81 -29.56
N LYS A 3 22.17 -13.02 -29.15
CA LYS A 3 22.13 -12.29 -27.89
C LYS A 3 20.98 -11.27 -27.86
N ASN A 4 20.73 -10.63 -29.00
CA ASN A 4 19.67 -9.61 -29.07
C ASN A 4 18.28 -10.22 -28.91
N VAL A 5 18.08 -11.41 -29.46
CA VAL A 5 16.79 -12.11 -29.33
C VAL A 5 16.53 -12.49 -27.88
N SER A 6 17.56 -12.98 -27.18
CA SER A 6 17.42 -13.35 -25.77
C SER A 6 17.08 -12.14 -24.89
N ILE A 7 17.72 -11.01 -25.16
CA ILE A 7 17.47 -9.77 -24.41
C ILE A 7 16.02 -9.32 -24.63
N LEU A 8 15.53 -9.41 -25.87
CA LEU A 8 14.16 -9.03 -26.18
C LEU A 8 13.15 -9.88 -25.42
N LEU A 9 13.36 -11.18 -25.35
CA LEU A 9 12.50 -12.09 -24.61
C LEU A 9 12.48 -11.75 -23.12
N ALA A 10 13.64 -11.44 -22.56
CA ALA A 10 13.73 -11.08 -21.16
C ALA A 10 12.96 -9.79 -20.87
N LEU A 11 13.02 -8.81 -21.76
CA LEU A 11 12.29 -7.56 -21.61
C LEU A 11 10.80 -7.78 -21.67
N ILE A 12 10.31 -8.60 -22.58
CA ILE A 12 8.88 -8.92 -22.69
C ILE A 12 8.40 -9.60 -21.42
N PHE A 13 9.17 -10.53 -20.88
CA PHE A 13 8.83 -11.22 -19.65
C PHE A 13 8.76 -10.25 -18.49
N THR A 14 9.68 -9.29 -18.40
CA THR A 14 9.70 -8.29 -17.35
C THR A 14 8.45 -7.40 -17.42
N VAL A 15 8.04 -7.02 -18.62
CA VAL A 15 6.83 -6.20 -18.81
C VAL A 15 5.60 -6.97 -18.33
N LEU A 16 5.51 -8.25 -18.62
CA LEU A 16 4.38 -9.08 -18.17
C LEU A 16 4.32 -9.14 -16.64
N LEU A 17 5.47 -9.30 -15.99
CA LEU A 17 5.53 -9.30 -14.52
C LEU A 17 5.08 -7.95 -13.96
N ALA A 18 5.54 -6.84 -14.56
CA ALA A 18 5.14 -5.51 -14.12
C ALA A 18 3.63 -5.31 -14.27
N THR A 19 3.04 -5.84 -15.35
CA THR A 19 1.60 -5.76 -15.57
C THR A 19 0.84 -6.54 -14.49
N ALA A 20 1.35 -7.73 -14.13
CA ALA A 20 0.75 -8.52 -13.07
C ALA A 20 0.83 -7.81 -11.72
N ASP A 21 1.87 -7.00 -11.51
CA ASP A 21 2.09 -6.28 -10.26
C ASP A 21 1.22 -5.03 -10.11
N VAL A 22 0.39 -4.69 -11.09
CA VAL A 22 -0.55 -3.57 -10.98
C VAL A 22 -1.43 -3.73 -9.75
N MET A 23 -1.75 -4.96 -9.37
CA MET A 23 -2.56 -5.26 -8.20
C MET A 23 -1.72 -5.45 -6.95
N ALA A 24 -0.41 -5.31 -7.04
CA ALA A 24 0.49 -5.53 -5.93
C ALA A 24 0.45 -4.36 -4.94
N GLN A 25 0.93 -4.64 -3.75
CA GLN A 25 1.03 -3.67 -2.68
C GLN A 25 2.12 -2.65 -2.97
N SER A 26 1.87 -1.41 -2.62
CA SER A 26 2.87 -0.35 -2.69
C SER A 26 3.70 -0.35 -1.41
N ARG A 27 5.02 -0.20 -1.56
CA ARG A 27 5.92 -0.20 -0.40
C ARG A 27 6.04 1.21 0.17
N ILE A 28 5.86 1.31 1.48
CA ILE A 28 6.12 2.54 2.22
C ILE A 28 7.57 2.51 2.68
N SER A 29 8.33 3.52 2.27
CA SER A 29 9.74 3.65 2.64
C SER A 29 9.91 4.88 3.52
N PHE A 30 10.80 4.77 4.51
CA PHE A 30 11.09 5.87 5.43
C PHE A 30 12.42 6.50 5.02
N LYS A 31 12.45 7.83 4.95
CA LYS A 31 13.69 8.53 4.67
C LYS A 31 14.69 8.25 5.78
N ARG A 32 15.96 8.21 5.40
CA ARG A 32 17.04 7.96 6.37
C ARG A 32 16.90 8.94 7.54
N GLY A 33 16.92 8.41 8.76
CA GLY A 33 16.78 9.20 9.98
C GLY A 33 15.34 9.58 10.32
N SER A 34 14.36 9.16 9.52
CA SER A 34 12.95 9.44 9.77
C SER A 34 12.24 8.19 10.23
N SER A 35 11.32 8.34 11.21
CA SER A 35 10.48 7.26 11.69
C SER A 35 9.03 7.41 11.22
N SER A 36 8.74 8.35 10.33
CA SER A 36 7.39 8.53 9.79
C SER A 36 7.43 8.77 8.29
N ALA A 37 6.33 8.45 7.64
CA ALA A 37 6.16 8.65 6.20
C ALA A 37 4.71 8.96 5.91
N THR A 38 4.48 9.76 4.87
CA THR A 38 3.14 10.13 4.43
C THR A 38 2.97 9.68 2.99
N VAL A 39 1.87 9.00 2.71
CA VAL A 39 1.51 8.59 1.34
C VAL A 39 0.12 9.13 1.03
N SER A 40 -0.08 9.54 -0.22
CA SER A 40 -1.35 10.09 -0.69
C SER A 40 -1.69 9.47 -2.02
N GLY A 41 -2.98 9.47 -2.34
CA GLY A 41 -3.44 8.95 -3.61
C GLY A 41 -4.92 9.17 -3.79
N VAL A 42 -5.46 8.55 -4.83
CA VAL A 42 -6.88 8.55 -5.13
C VAL A 42 -7.36 7.11 -5.07
N ILE A 43 -8.47 6.88 -4.39
CA ILE A 43 -9.06 5.55 -4.26
C ILE A 43 -10.45 5.58 -4.86
N GLY A 44 -10.74 4.59 -5.70
CA GLY A 44 -12.01 4.52 -6.43
C GLY A 44 -13.15 3.98 -5.62
N VAL A 45 -14.21 3.61 -6.32
CA VAL A 45 -15.42 3.06 -5.71
C VAL A 45 -15.47 1.56 -5.94
N ASN A 46 -16.31 0.90 -5.15
CA ASN A 46 -16.50 -0.55 -5.25
C ASN A 46 -17.09 -0.93 -6.62
N ARG A 47 -16.40 -1.80 -7.34
CA ARG A 47 -16.85 -2.33 -8.63
C ARG A 47 -16.70 -3.84 -8.66
N GLY A 48 -16.87 -4.49 -7.51
CA GLY A 48 -16.74 -5.93 -7.38
C GLY A 48 -15.71 -6.31 -6.33
N VAL A 49 -15.38 -7.60 -6.29
CA VAL A 49 -14.43 -8.13 -5.32
C VAL A 49 -13.03 -7.55 -5.62
N ALA A 50 -12.38 -7.04 -4.59
CA ALA A 50 -11.04 -6.45 -4.69
C ALA A 50 -10.95 -5.36 -5.76
N GLY A 51 -12.03 -4.61 -5.94
CA GLY A 51 -12.11 -3.56 -6.94
C GLY A 51 -11.24 -2.35 -6.62
N PRO A 52 -11.37 -1.28 -7.40
CA PRO A 52 -10.54 -0.09 -7.24
C PRO A 52 -10.80 0.67 -5.93
N ASN A 53 -11.73 0.22 -5.10
CA ASN A 53 -11.98 0.82 -3.80
C ASN A 53 -11.05 0.29 -2.70
N TYR A 54 -10.08 -0.55 -3.04
CA TYR A 54 -9.09 -1.07 -2.08
C TYR A 54 -7.69 -0.63 -2.46
N ARG A 55 -6.84 -0.42 -1.46
CA ARG A 55 -5.42 -0.18 -1.64
C ARG A 55 -4.66 -0.90 -0.53
N SER A 56 -3.52 -1.46 -0.88
CA SER A 56 -2.66 -2.17 0.05
C SER A 56 -1.29 -1.55 0.06
N TYR A 57 -0.72 -1.42 1.25
CA TYR A 57 0.62 -0.93 1.46
C TYR A 57 1.40 -1.93 2.29
N VAL A 58 2.68 -2.03 2.04
CA VAL A 58 3.57 -2.91 2.79
C VAL A 58 4.74 -2.10 3.34
N LEU A 59 5.15 -2.41 4.55
CA LEU A 59 6.30 -1.77 5.19
C LEU A 59 7.01 -2.76 6.07
N ARG A 60 8.31 -2.53 6.24
CA ARG A 60 9.15 -3.39 7.08
C ARG A 60 9.19 -2.85 8.49
N ALA A 61 9.00 -3.72 9.47
CA ALA A 61 9.17 -3.38 10.88
C ALA A 61 9.98 -4.48 11.58
N ARG A 62 10.74 -4.10 12.58
CA ARG A 62 11.51 -5.02 13.40
C ARG A 62 10.71 -5.46 14.62
N ALA A 63 11.02 -6.64 15.12
CA ALA A 63 10.38 -7.14 16.31
C ALA A 63 10.43 -6.11 17.45
N GLY A 64 9.30 -5.87 18.07
CA GLY A 64 9.16 -4.92 19.16
C GLY A 64 8.79 -3.50 18.73
N GLN A 65 8.86 -3.18 17.44
CA GLN A 65 8.44 -1.87 16.95
C GLN A 65 6.93 -1.80 16.85
N THR A 66 6.38 -0.61 17.10
CA THR A 66 4.96 -0.35 16.93
C THR A 66 4.76 0.45 15.66
N ILE A 67 3.87 -0.04 14.82
CA ILE A 67 3.43 0.64 13.61
C ILE A 67 2.14 1.38 13.95
N SER A 68 2.13 2.69 13.75
CA SER A 68 0.93 3.51 13.98
C SER A 68 0.60 4.23 12.67
N ALA A 69 -0.67 4.19 12.30
CA ALA A 69 -1.12 4.80 11.05
C ALA A 69 -2.38 5.60 11.30
N THR A 70 -2.47 6.76 10.64
CA THR A 70 -3.67 7.59 10.62
C THR A 70 -4.05 7.85 9.17
N LEU A 71 -5.34 7.99 8.93
CA LEU A 71 -5.89 8.08 7.60
C LEU A 71 -6.89 9.23 7.54
N SER A 72 -6.78 10.05 6.51
CA SER A 72 -7.76 11.07 6.21
C SER A 72 -8.16 10.99 4.75
N SER A 73 -9.37 11.42 4.44
CA SER A 73 -9.88 11.46 3.08
C SER A 73 -10.84 12.62 2.93
N GLU A 74 -10.98 13.11 1.69
CA GLU A 74 -11.87 14.24 1.43
C GLU A 74 -13.32 13.87 1.68
N ASN A 75 -13.74 12.65 1.38
CA ASN A 75 -15.12 12.21 1.59
C ASN A 75 -15.36 11.64 3.01
N GLY A 76 -14.31 11.45 3.80
CA GLY A 76 -14.44 10.89 5.15
C GLY A 76 -14.88 9.42 5.18
N LYS A 77 -14.84 8.70 4.05
CA LYS A 77 -15.38 7.34 3.94
C LYS A 77 -14.30 6.30 3.72
N VAL A 78 -13.04 6.66 3.87
CA VAL A 78 -11.93 5.71 3.73
C VAL A 78 -11.50 5.26 5.13
N ALA A 79 -11.30 3.96 5.29
CA ALA A 79 -10.96 3.39 6.59
C ALA A 79 -9.97 2.24 6.40
N PHE A 80 -9.30 1.86 7.48
CA PHE A 80 -8.44 0.67 7.50
C PHE A 80 -9.31 -0.58 7.51
N VAL A 81 -8.95 -1.55 6.68
CA VAL A 81 -9.67 -2.82 6.60
C VAL A 81 -9.59 -3.58 7.94
N GLU A 82 -8.47 -3.46 8.62
CA GLU A 82 -8.18 -4.24 9.82
C GLU A 82 -9.14 -3.91 10.98
N ASN A 83 -9.61 -2.68 11.10
CA ASN A 83 -10.43 -2.28 12.24
C ASN A 83 -11.59 -1.36 11.88
N ASP A 84 -11.78 -1.05 10.60
CA ASP A 84 -12.85 -0.16 10.12
C ASP A 84 -12.78 1.25 10.71
N GLN A 85 -11.56 1.70 11.04
CA GLN A 85 -11.32 3.00 11.66
C GLN A 85 -10.33 3.80 10.83
N THR A 86 -10.11 5.06 11.21
CA THR A 86 -9.13 5.93 10.58
C THR A 86 -7.81 6.00 11.33
N SER A 87 -7.66 5.21 12.37
CA SER A 87 -6.39 5.03 13.07
C SER A 87 -6.17 3.54 13.31
N TYR A 88 -4.91 3.14 13.25
CA TYR A 88 -4.55 1.73 13.36
C TYR A 88 -3.17 1.62 13.99
N SER A 89 -3.01 0.67 14.89
CA SER A 89 -1.74 0.45 15.56
C SER A 89 -1.52 -1.04 15.76
N VAL A 90 -0.31 -1.49 15.51
CA VAL A 90 0.08 -2.88 15.73
C VAL A 90 1.53 -2.94 16.17
N THR A 91 1.83 -3.81 17.10
CA THR A 91 3.21 -4.08 17.54
C THR A 91 3.73 -5.27 16.78
N ALA A 92 4.91 -5.13 16.17
CA ALA A 92 5.53 -6.19 15.40
C ALA A 92 6.03 -7.27 16.34
N ASN A 93 5.53 -8.50 16.19
CA ASN A 93 6.00 -9.62 17.00
C ASN A 93 7.28 -10.23 16.46
N ARG A 94 7.65 -9.91 15.23
CA ARG A 94 8.91 -10.31 14.62
C ARG A 94 9.26 -9.38 13.48
N SER A 95 10.52 -9.41 13.08
CA SER A 95 11.02 -8.58 11.96
C SER A 95 10.53 -9.16 10.65
N ARG A 96 9.70 -8.42 9.93
CA ARG A 96 9.14 -8.84 8.65
C ARG A 96 8.38 -7.69 8.00
N ASP A 97 7.82 -7.96 6.84
CA ASP A 97 6.91 -7.03 6.17
C ASP A 97 5.52 -7.13 6.79
N TYR A 98 4.90 -5.97 6.97
CA TYR A 98 3.53 -5.84 7.47
C TYR A 98 2.68 -5.14 6.42
N VAL A 99 1.42 -5.55 6.32
CA VAL A 99 0.49 -5.04 5.31
C VAL A 99 -0.54 -4.16 5.99
N ILE A 100 -0.77 -2.99 5.40
CA ILE A 100 -1.84 -2.07 5.79
C ILE A 100 -2.76 -1.93 4.59
N ARG A 101 -4.05 -2.16 4.79
CA ARG A 101 -5.04 -2.08 3.73
C ARG A 101 -6.10 -1.05 4.08
N ILE A 102 -6.51 -0.30 3.06
CA ILE A 102 -7.58 0.68 3.20
C ILE A 102 -8.67 0.41 2.17
N TYR A 103 -9.86 0.88 2.47
CA TYR A 103 -10.97 0.78 1.52
C TYR A 103 -11.80 2.07 1.55
N ASN A 104 -12.43 2.37 0.42
CA ASN A 104 -13.35 3.48 0.29
C ASN A 104 -14.77 2.95 0.36
N GLY A 105 -15.50 3.30 1.42
CA GLY A 105 -16.89 2.94 1.60
C GLY A 105 -17.87 3.96 1.05
N GLY A 106 -17.38 5.00 0.37
CA GLY A 106 -18.22 6.05 -0.19
C GLY A 106 -18.74 5.69 -1.57
N ALA A 107 -19.54 6.60 -2.13
CA ALA A 107 -20.18 6.43 -3.42
C ALA A 107 -19.36 6.98 -4.59
N SER A 108 -18.28 7.68 -4.31
CA SER A 108 -17.43 8.30 -5.34
C SER A 108 -15.97 8.19 -4.96
N SER A 109 -15.10 8.33 -5.96
CA SER A 109 -13.66 8.38 -5.75
C SER A 109 -13.29 9.54 -4.83
N THR A 110 -12.22 9.38 -4.07
CA THR A 110 -11.77 10.40 -3.15
C THR A 110 -10.26 10.40 -3.04
N LYS A 111 -9.72 11.55 -2.68
CA LYS A 111 -8.32 11.65 -2.29
C LYS A 111 -8.16 11.21 -0.84
N TYR A 112 -7.04 10.60 -0.54
CA TYR A 112 -6.74 10.16 0.81
C TYR A 112 -5.26 10.40 1.14
N THR A 113 -4.97 10.45 2.42
CA THR A 113 -3.61 10.57 2.94
C THR A 113 -3.45 9.65 4.13
N ILE A 114 -2.38 8.87 4.13
CA ILE A 114 -2.01 8.00 5.26
C ILE A 114 -0.69 8.51 5.82
N THR A 115 -0.63 8.68 7.12
CA THR A 115 0.62 8.97 7.83
C THR A 115 0.95 7.76 8.69
N VAL A 116 2.14 7.20 8.49
CA VAL A 116 2.60 6.00 9.19
C VAL A 116 3.85 6.33 9.96
N SER A 117 3.92 5.85 11.19
CA SER A 117 5.12 5.96 12.01
C SER A 117 5.51 4.59 12.55
N ILE A 118 6.81 4.43 12.78
CA ILE A 118 7.39 3.22 13.38
C ILE A 118 8.24 3.64 14.56
N GLN A 119 7.98 3.07 15.73
CA GLN A 119 8.74 3.39 16.94
C GLN A 119 9.18 2.13 17.69
#